data_5ea95eebd19704df12d7421bbb627c76
#
_entry.id   5ea95eebd19704df12d7421bbb627c76
#
_cell.length_a   1.000
_cell.length_b   1.000
_cell.length_c   1.000
_cell.angle_alpha   90.00
_cell.angle_beta   90.00
_cell.angle_gamma   90.00
#
_symmetry.space_group_name_H-M   'P 1'
#
loop_
_entity.id
_entity.type
_entity.pdbx_description
1 polymer ?
#
loop_
_entity_poly.entity_id
_entity_poly.type
_entity_poly.pdbx_seq_one_letter_code
_entity_poly.pdbx_strand_id
1 'polypeptide(L)'
;MGSKLVTVVVIVLGVLAISQLVRLYELSSKLRNRREEDITNRDNKLNANLMLTFMFLFYGFFIYLMSTYGWTGRGDAASVHGAETDWLLNLNFVIVIAVFFLTNSLLFIYAWKYVRKPGVKAYFFPHNNKLEMIWTVVPAAVLAVIIILGLKVWGDVTGSSKNDAIQVELFSKQFDWTARYAGKNNKLGKFDYKLTTQENELALLTEATLDSAIRYMEFGKADSTVLGIKLLESKLNNKKTIFIPEDREKMEVDLDRKTRLLRLLYQMKARYDKKNDFLAYDDFIQKDTLHLLVNQEYELTFRAKDVIHSAYFPHLRAQMNTVPGLTTRMKFIPTVTTSEMRERMKNSSFNYVLMCNKICGGAHYKMKMIVVIDSPAKYKAWEKSKTTFKDQFLAAPAPAPAAATDSTQLATK
;
A
#
# COMPACT_ATOMS: atom_id res chain seq x y z
N MET A 1 -3.21 5.86 -29.61
CA MET A 1 -3.53 7.18 -29.04
C MET A 1 -4.60 7.96 -29.84
N GLY A 2 -4.61 7.93 -31.16
CA GLY A 2 -5.55 8.71 -32.00
C GLY A 2 -7.04 8.44 -31.78
N SER A 3 -7.45 7.19 -31.58
CA SER A 3 -8.88 6.83 -31.41
C SER A 3 -9.50 7.41 -30.12
N LYS A 4 -8.78 7.42 -29.01
CA LYS A 4 -9.26 7.99 -27.73
C LYS A 4 -9.38 9.52 -27.80
N LEU A 5 -8.46 10.19 -28.49
CA LEU A 5 -8.52 11.63 -28.72
C LEU A 5 -9.73 12.00 -29.58
N VAL A 6 -9.96 11.26 -30.66
CA VAL A 6 -11.15 11.45 -31.54
C VAL A 6 -12.43 11.27 -30.74
N THR A 7 -12.54 10.26 -29.90
CA THR A 7 -13.71 10.03 -29.02
C THR A 7 -13.96 11.22 -28.08
N VAL A 8 -12.90 11.74 -27.43
CA VAL A 8 -13.02 12.91 -26.55
C VAL A 8 -13.47 14.15 -27.34
N VAL A 9 -12.89 14.39 -28.52
CA VAL A 9 -13.28 15.52 -29.39
C VAL A 9 -14.75 15.41 -29.81
N VAL A 10 -15.22 14.23 -30.20
CA VAL A 10 -16.63 13.99 -30.57
C VAL A 10 -17.56 14.26 -29.39
N ILE A 11 -17.22 13.82 -28.18
CA ILE A 11 -17.99 14.07 -26.97
C ILE A 11 -18.07 15.59 -26.70
N VAL A 12 -16.93 16.28 -26.73
CA VAL A 12 -16.86 17.74 -26.50
C VAL A 12 -17.69 18.49 -27.55
N LEU A 13 -17.57 18.13 -28.82
CA LEU A 13 -18.38 18.73 -29.89
C LEU A 13 -19.87 18.45 -29.72
N GLY A 14 -20.24 17.24 -29.27
CA GLY A 14 -21.61 16.88 -28.94
C GLY A 14 -22.18 17.75 -27.80
N VAL A 15 -21.43 17.94 -26.72
CA VAL A 15 -21.81 18.80 -25.60
C VAL A 15 -21.95 20.27 -26.04
N LEU A 16 -21.01 20.76 -26.86
CA LEU A 16 -21.10 22.12 -27.44
C LEU A 16 -22.32 22.28 -28.35
N ALA A 17 -22.61 21.30 -29.19
CA ALA A 17 -23.80 21.33 -30.07
C ALA A 17 -25.08 21.37 -29.25
N ILE A 18 -25.22 20.54 -28.20
CA ILE A 18 -26.37 20.55 -27.29
C ILE A 18 -26.49 21.93 -26.60
N SER A 19 -25.38 22.46 -26.08
CA SER A 19 -25.36 23.78 -25.46
C SER A 19 -25.83 24.90 -26.42
N GLN A 20 -25.41 24.86 -27.67
CA GLN A 20 -25.85 25.83 -28.69
C GLN A 20 -27.34 25.65 -29.05
N LEU A 21 -27.86 24.41 -29.10
CA LEU A 21 -29.27 24.15 -29.30
C LEU A 21 -30.14 24.71 -28.15
N VAL A 22 -29.71 24.53 -26.89
CA VAL A 22 -30.38 25.13 -25.73
C VAL A 22 -30.37 26.65 -25.83
N ARG A 23 -29.26 27.26 -26.21
CA ARG A 23 -29.15 28.70 -26.39
C ARG A 23 -30.01 29.24 -27.51
N LEU A 24 -30.14 28.52 -28.62
CA LEU A 24 -31.05 28.84 -29.70
C LEU A 24 -32.54 28.74 -29.24
N TYR A 25 -32.84 27.73 -28.42
CA TYR A 25 -34.16 27.59 -27.83
C TYR A 25 -34.51 28.76 -26.90
N GLU A 26 -33.60 29.17 -26.02
CA GLU A 26 -33.75 30.33 -25.12
C GLU A 26 -33.95 31.63 -25.92
N LEU A 27 -33.13 31.87 -26.95
CA LEU A 27 -33.27 33.03 -27.84
C LEU A 27 -34.60 33.03 -28.58
N SER A 28 -35.04 31.88 -29.10
CA SER A 28 -36.35 31.70 -29.73
C SER A 28 -37.50 31.95 -28.76
N SER A 29 -37.38 31.51 -27.52
CA SER A 29 -38.33 31.76 -26.44
C SER A 29 -38.48 33.26 -26.12
N LYS A 30 -37.33 33.97 -26.00
CA LYS A 30 -37.27 35.42 -25.79
C LYS A 30 -37.91 36.18 -26.97
N LEU A 31 -37.59 35.81 -28.20
CA LEU A 31 -38.19 36.42 -29.39
C LEU A 31 -39.70 36.20 -29.51
N ARG A 32 -40.24 35.12 -28.96
CA ARG A 32 -41.68 34.81 -28.91
C ARG A 32 -42.42 35.44 -27.72
N ASN A 33 -41.77 36.29 -26.93
CA ASN A 33 -42.29 36.91 -25.70
C ASN A 33 -42.81 35.87 -24.67
N ARG A 34 -42.32 34.63 -24.69
CA ARG A 34 -42.61 33.63 -23.65
C ARG A 34 -41.72 33.88 -22.45
N ARG A 35 -42.30 34.11 -21.29
CA ARG A 35 -41.55 34.15 -20.04
C ARG A 35 -41.08 32.72 -19.69
N GLU A 36 -39.90 32.57 -19.19
CA GLU A 36 -39.38 31.28 -18.72
C GLU A 36 -40.28 30.65 -17.63
N GLU A 37 -41.07 31.48 -16.94
CA GLU A 37 -42.03 31.10 -15.90
C GLU A 37 -43.31 30.52 -16.45
N ASP A 38 -43.65 30.73 -17.75
CA ASP A 38 -44.85 30.25 -18.41
C ASP A 38 -44.69 28.80 -18.93
N ILE A 39 -44.48 27.86 -17.97
CA ILE A 39 -44.42 26.43 -18.29
C ILE A 39 -45.80 25.90 -18.59
N THR A 40 -46.03 25.47 -19.84
CA THR A 40 -47.30 24.89 -20.24
C THR A 40 -47.51 23.47 -19.67
N ASN A 41 -48.78 23.04 -19.56
CA ASN A 41 -49.09 21.67 -19.13
C ASN A 41 -48.53 20.62 -20.08
N ARG A 42 -48.33 20.94 -21.36
CA ARG A 42 -47.69 20.08 -22.34
C ARG A 42 -46.19 19.92 -22.02
N ASP A 43 -45.50 21.01 -21.68
CA ASP A 43 -44.06 21.00 -21.34
C ASP A 43 -43.82 20.20 -20.04
N ASN A 44 -44.70 20.41 -19.03
CA ASN A 44 -44.65 19.61 -17.80
C ASN A 44 -44.80 18.12 -18.03
N LYS A 45 -45.78 17.70 -18.85
CA LYS A 45 -45.97 16.28 -19.21
C LYS A 45 -44.77 15.75 -20.03
N LEU A 46 -44.24 16.55 -20.97
CA LEU A 46 -43.11 16.17 -21.78
C LEU A 46 -41.90 15.94 -20.87
N ASN A 47 -41.54 16.89 -20.00
CA ASN A 47 -40.45 16.78 -19.07
C ASN A 47 -40.61 15.56 -18.15
N ALA A 48 -41.79 15.32 -17.61
CA ALA A 48 -42.07 14.14 -16.79
C ALA A 48 -41.84 12.82 -17.55
N ASN A 49 -42.29 12.74 -18.79
CA ASN A 49 -42.08 11.56 -19.62
C ASN A 49 -40.58 11.40 -20.00
N LEU A 50 -39.88 12.51 -20.28
CA LEU A 50 -38.43 12.47 -20.52
C LEU A 50 -37.67 12.00 -19.31
N MET A 51 -38.03 12.42 -18.08
CA MET A 51 -37.44 11.93 -16.83
C MET A 51 -37.65 10.43 -16.66
N LEU A 52 -38.84 9.92 -16.95
CA LEU A 52 -39.10 8.48 -16.87
C LEU A 52 -38.34 7.71 -17.96
N THR A 53 -38.31 8.24 -19.18
CA THR A 53 -37.52 7.66 -20.27
C THR A 53 -35.99 7.62 -19.91
N PHE A 54 -35.49 8.72 -19.34
CA PHE A 54 -34.11 8.79 -18.86
C PHE A 54 -33.85 7.71 -17.82
N MET A 55 -34.74 7.47 -16.87
CA MET A 55 -34.60 6.38 -15.88
C MET A 55 -34.36 5.03 -16.54
N PHE A 56 -35.16 4.67 -17.54
CA PHE A 56 -35.01 3.38 -18.24
C PHE A 56 -33.69 3.31 -19.02
N LEU A 57 -33.31 4.39 -19.72
CA LEU A 57 -32.04 4.45 -20.43
C LEU A 57 -30.82 4.38 -19.45
N PHE A 58 -30.92 5.08 -18.33
CA PHE A 58 -29.90 5.09 -17.29
C PHE A 58 -29.73 3.69 -16.67
N TYR A 59 -30.81 3.00 -16.35
CA TYR A 59 -30.76 1.63 -15.84
C TYR A 59 -30.24 0.65 -16.88
N GLY A 60 -30.70 0.74 -18.11
CA GLY A 60 -30.19 -0.08 -19.19
C GLY A 60 -28.69 0.10 -19.40
N PHE A 61 -28.23 1.35 -19.38
CA PHE A 61 -26.80 1.68 -19.46
C PHE A 61 -26.01 1.15 -18.26
N PHE A 62 -26.53 1.32 -17.04
CA PHE A 62 -25.91 0.78 -15.82
C PHE A 62 -25.78 -0.74 -15.89
N ILE A 63 -26.87 -1.45 -16.25
CA ILE A 63 -26.87 -2.92 -16.38
C ILE A 63 -25.88 -3.35 -17.46
N TYR A 64 -25.84 -2.68 -18.60
CA TYR A 64 -24.88 -2.95 -19.66
C TYR A 64 -23.41 -2.80 -19.16
N LEU A 65 -23.10 -1.70 -18.48
CA LEU A 65 -21.75 -1.50 -17.94
C LEU A 65 -21.39 -2.56 -16.89
N MET A 66 -22.32 -2.86 -15.97
CA MET A 66 -22.09 -3.86 -14.93
C MET A 66 -21.94 -5.28 -15.49
N SER A 67 -22.72 -5.66 -16.50
CA SER A 67 -22.62 -6.97 -17.12
C SER A 67 -21.34 -7.13 -17.94
N THR A 68 -20.86 -6.06 -18.58
CA THR A 68 -19.70 -6.11 -19.49
C THR A 68 -18.37 -5.89 -18.75
N TYR A 69 -18.35 -4.99 -17.78
CA TYR A 69 -17.11 -4.53 -17.13
C TYR A 69 -17.09 -4.68 -15.61
N GLY A 70 -18.23 -4.83 -14.96
CA GLY A 70 -18.38 -4.72 -13.49
C GLY A 70 -17.59 -5.77 -12.71
N TRP A 71 -17.36 -6.94 -13.30
CA TRP A 71 -16.68 -8.07 -12.66
C TRP A 71 -15.30 -8.39 -13.25
N THR A 72 -14.80 -7.53 -14.13
CA THR A 72 -13.49 -7.73 -14.79
C THR A 72 -12.36 -7.17 -13.92
N GLY A 73 -11.21 -7.87 -13.94
CA GLY A 73 -9.95 -7.36 -13.37
C GLY A 73 -9.67 -7.75 -11.93
N ARG A 74 -10.66 -8.18 -11.13
CA ARG A 74 -10.41 -8.58 -9.74
C ARG A 74 -9.73 -9.95 -9.63
N GLY A 75 -10.13 -10.92 -10.45
CA GLY A 75 -9.68 -12.31 -10.39
C GLY A 75 -10.09 -13.02 -9.10
N ASP A 76 -9.67 -14.26 -8.93
CA ASP A 76 -9.93 -15.06 -7.73
C ASP A 76 -9.03 -14.63 -6.57
N ALA A 77 -9.58 -14.63 -5.36
CA ALA A 77 -8.78 -14.46 -4.15
C ALA A 77 -7.93 -15.72 -3.91
N ALA A 78 -6.67 -15.52 -3.56
CA ALA A 78 -5.71 -16.58 -3.31
C ALA A 78 -5.33 -16.72 -1.82
N SER A 79 -6.19 -16.26 -0.92
CA SER A 79 -6.04 -16.41 0.53
C SER A 79 -7.39 -16.65 1.20
N VAL A 80 -7.37 -17.24 2.40
CA VAL A 80 -8.58 -17.51 3.19
C VAL A 80 -9.37 -16.22 3.44
N HIS A 81 -8.74 -15.24 4.08
CA HIS A 81 -9.41 -13.96 4.37
C HIS A 81 -9.72 -13.15 3.10
N GLY A 82 -8.99 -13.40 2.02
CA GLY A 82 -9.27 -12.76 0.72
C GLY A 82 -10.63 -13.21 0.16
N ALA A 83 -10.98 -14.47 0.30
CA ALA A 83 -12.29 -14.98 -0.07
C ALA A 83 -13.40 -14.37 0.80
N GLU A 84 -13.16 -14.22 2.12
CA GLU A 84 -14.11 -13.56 3.03
C GLU A 84 -14.28 -12.08 2.70
N THR A 85 -13.19 -11.40 2.38
CA THR A 85 -13.20 -9.99 1.94
C THR A 85 -13.99 -9.82 0.63
N ASP A 86 -13.80 -10.71 -0.34
CA ASP A 86 -14.54 -10.70 -1.60
C ASP A 86 -16.04 -10.99 -1.38
N TRP A 87 -16.37 -11.91 -0.47
CA TRP A 87 -17.75 -12.16 -0.09
C TRP A 87 -18.39 -10.92 0.54
N LEU A 88 -17.73 -10.28 1.50
CA LEU A 88 -18.21 -9.06 2.14
C LEU A 88 -18.37 -7.91 1.14
N LEU A 89 -17.45 -7.77 0.21
CA LEU A 89 -17.54 -6.79 -0.87
C LEU A 89 -18.75 -7.06 -1.77
N ASN A 90 -18.98 -8.32 -2.14
CA ASN A 90 -20.15 -8.71 -2.95
C ASN A 90 -21.45 -8.43 -2.20
N LEU A 91 -21.53 -8.73 -0.91
CA LEU A 91 -22.70 -8.39 -0.07
C LEU A 91 -22.95 -6.88 -0.09
N ASN A 92 -21.90 -6.06 0.06
CA ASN A 92 -22.03 -4.61 -0.02
C ASN A 92 -22.55 -4.16 -1.40
N PHE A 93 -22.03 -4.73 -2.50
CA PHE A 93 -22.52 -4.41 -3.84
C PHE A 93 -24.01 -4.76 -4.01
N VAL A 94 -24.46 -5.92 -3.54
CA VAL A 94 -25.87 -6.31 -3.60
C VAL A 94 -26.75 -5.27 -2.88
N ILE A 95 -26.37 -4.88 -1.67
CA ILE A 95 -27.11 -3.91 -0.87
C ILE A 95 -27.13 -2.54 -1.56
N VAL A 96 -25.97 -2.03 -1.97
CA VAL A 96 -25.83 -0.71 -2.61
C VAL A 96 -26.60 -0.66 -3.93
N ILE A 97 -26.53 -1.70 -4.76
CA ILE A 97 -27.24 -1.77 -6.04
C ILE A 97 -28.76 -1.84 -5.79
N ALA A 98 -29.21 -2.62 -4.80
CA ALA A 98 -30.64 -2.68 -4.46
C ALA A 98 -31.17 -1.32 -3.99
N VAL A 99 -30.44 -0.63 -3.11
CA VAL A 99 -30.79 0.72 -2.64
C VAL A 99 -30.73 1.74 -3.78
N PHE A 100 -29.75 1.64 -4.67
CA PHE A 100 -29.63 2.48 -5.86
C PHE A 100 -30.89 2.39 -6.75
N PHE A 101 -31.33 1.18 -7.10
CA PHE A 101 -32.53 1.01 -7.90
C PHE A 101 -33.77 1.47 -7.15
N LEU A 102 -33.91 1.17 -5.86
CA LEU A 102 -35.04 1.59 -5.04
C LEU A 102 -35.16 3.12 -4.98
N THR A 103 -34.10 3.80 -4.57
CA THR A 103 -34.14 5.26 -4.36
C THR A 103 -34.29 6.03 -5.65
N ASN A 104 -33.60 5.64 -6.72
CA ASN A 104 -33.73 6.29 -8.03
C ASN A 104 -35.07 6.01 -8.66
N SER A 105 -35.65 4.80 -8.50
CA SER A 105 -36.99 4.52 -8.97
C SER A 105 -38.04 5.42 -8.29
N LEU A 106 -37.95 5.58 -6.96
CA LEU A 106 -38.84 6.49 -6.24
C LEU A 106 -38.68 7.93 -6.74
N LEU A 107 -37.44 8.40 -6.93
CA LEU A 107 -37.12 9.73 -7.44
C LEU A 107 -37.80 9.98 -8.81
N PHE A 108 -37.53 9.14 -9.80
CA PHE A 108 -37.99 9.36 -11.16
C PHE A 108 -39.52 9.10 -11.32
N ILE A 109 -40.05 8.06 -10.64
CA ILE A 109 -41.47 7.75 -10.67
C ILE A 109 -42.28 8.88 -10.01
N TYR A 110 -41.81 9.43 -8.90
CA TYR A 110 -42.49 10.54 -8.23
C TYR A 110 -42.39 11.84 -9.03
N ALA A 111 -41.25 12.14 -9.65
CA ALA A 111 -41.09 13.25 -10.56
C ALA A 111 -42.05 13.14 -11.76
N TRP A 112 -42.27 11.95 -12.29
CA TRP A 112 -43.25 11.68 -13.36
C TRP A 112 -44.69 11.74 -12.87
N LYS A 113 -44.99 11.14 -11.72
CA LYS A 113 -46.37 11.00 -11.21
C LYS A 113 -46.94 12.31 -10.64
N TYR A 114 -46.13 13.08 -9.93
CA TYR A 114 -46.54 14.27 -9.18
C TYR A 114 -46.25 15.59 -9.90
N VAL A 115 -46.33 15.57 -11.22
CA VAL A 115 -46.19 16.76 -12.04
C VAL A 115 -47.39 17.73 -11.76
N ARG A 116 -47.16 19.05 -11.89
CA ARG A 116 -48.21 20.09 -11.78
C ARG A 116 -49.33 19.80 -12.76
N LYS A 117 -50.58 19.77 -12.24
CA LYS A 117 -51.82 19.62 -13.03
C LYS A 117 -52.72 20.83 -12.81
N PRO A 118 -53.44 21.30 -13.84
CA PRO A 118 -54.43 22.39 -13.67
C PRO A 118 -55.51 21.99 -12.67
N GLY A 119 -55.88 22.93 -11.78
CA GLY A 119 -56.92 22.72 -10.78
C GLY A 119 -56.51 21.83 -9.59
N VAL A 120 -55.29 21.25 -9.57
CA VAL A 120 -54.85 20.43 -8.45
C VAL A 120 -53.88 21.25 -7.58
N LYS A 121 -54.24 21.44 -6.31
CA LYS A 121 -53.40 22.11 -5.32
C LYS A 121 -52.43 21.10 -4.73
N ALA A 122 -51.14 21.48 -4.63
CA ALA A 122 -50.14 20.66 -3.99
C ALA A 122 -50.44 20.47 -2.48
N TYR A 123 -50.31 19.24 -2.00
CA TYR A 123 -50.43 18.95 -0.57
C TYR A 123 -49.14 19.29 0.12
N PHE A 124 -49.23 20.10 1.18
CA PHE A 124 -48.09 20.45 2.00
C PHE A 124 -47.81 19.33 3.02
N PHE A 125 -46.69 18.64 2.89
CA PHE A 125 -46.36 17.47 3.69
C PHE A 125 -44.92 17.57 4.19
N PRO A 126 -44.61 18.49 5.15
CA PRO A 126 -43.24 18.79 5.55
C PRO A 126 -42.60 17.73 6.46
N HIS A 127 -43.40 16.99 7.23
CA HIS A 127 -42.92 16.00 8.21
C HIS A 127 -43.77 14.73 8.20
N ASN A 128 -43.04 13.58 8.35
CA ASN A 128 -43.67 12.30 8.59
C ASN A 128 -42.77 11.41 9.45
N ASN A 129 -43.00 11.41 10.75
CA ASN A 129 -42.17 10.68 11.71
C ASN A 129 -42.04 9.18 11.40
N LYS A 130 -43.07 8.55 10.79
CA LYS A 130 -43.01 7.12 10.41
C LYS A 130 -42.04 6.90 9.25
N LEU A 131 -42.09 7.72 8.21
CA LEU A 131 -41.17 7.63 7.09
C LEU A 131 -39.75 7.98 7.54
N GLU A 132 -39.60 9.03 8.34
CA GLU A 132 -38.31 9.46 8.89
C GLU A 132 -37.66 8.33 9.72
N MET A 133 -38.47 7.66 10.56
CA MET A 133 -37.96 6.52 11.33
C MET A 133 -37.56 5.35 10.41
N ILE A 134 -38.32 5.03 9.37
CA ILE A 134 -38.04 3.92 8.46
C ILE A 134 -36.69 4.15 7.73
N TRP A 135 -36.52 5.32 7.08
CA TRP A 135 -35.29 5.57 6.32
C TRP A 135 -34.05 5.87 7.17
N THR A 136 -34.24 6.06 8.48
CA THR A 136 -33.13 6.19 9.43
C THR A 136 -32.77 4.83 10.06
N VAL A 137 -33.75 4.13 10.61
CA VAL A 137 -33.50 2.90 11.39
C VAL A 137 -33.12 1.72 10.49
N VAL A 138 -33.76 1.57 9.33
CA VAL A 138 -33.47 0.44 8.45
C VAL A 138 -32.02 0.50 7.90
N PRO A 139 -31.56 1.63 7.31
CA PRO A 139 -30.16 1.73 6.90
C PRO A 139 -29.18 1.62 8.07
N ALA A 140 -29.47 2.20 9.22
CA ALA A 140 -28.63 2.10 10.41
C ALA A 140 -28.45 0.64 10.87
N ALA A 141 -29.52 -0.15 10.89
CA ALA A 141 -29.45 -1.57 11.23
C ALA A 141 -28.63 -2.38 10.21
N VAL A 142 -28.83 -2.12 8.92
CA VAL A 142 -28.02 -2.77 7.85
C VAL A 142 -26.53 -2.41 7.98
N LEU A 143 -26.21 -1.12 8.20
CA LEU A 143 -24.85 -0.67 8.39
C LEU A 143 -24.21 -1.29 9.64
N ALA A 144 -24.95 -1.42 10.74
CA ALA A 144 -24.46 -2.08 11.95
C ALA A 144 -24.02 -3.53 11.67
N VAL A 145 -24.84 -4.28 10.91
CA VAL A 145 -24.49 -5.66 10.51
C VAL A 145 -23.21 -5.68 9.65
N ILE A 146 -23.11 -4.80 8.65
CA ILE A 146 -21.93 -4.70 7.77
C ILE A 146 -20.68 -4.36 8.59
N ILE A 147 -20.77 -3.42 9.53
CA ILE A 147 -19.66 -3.04 10.40
C ILE A 147 -19.20 -4.22 11.24
N ILE A 148 -20.11 -4.98 11.84
CA ILE A 148 -19.76 -6.17 12.64
C ILE A 148 -19.04 -7.21 11.79
N LEU A 149 -19.55 -7.49 10.59
CA LEU A 149 -18.89 -8.42 9.64
C LEU A 149 -17.50 -7.92 9.22
N GLY A 150 -17.37 -6.61 8.95
CA GLY A 150 -16.08 -6.00 8.60
C GLY A 150 -15.07 -6.05 9.75
N LEU A 151 -15.51 -5.77 10.99
CA LEU A 151 -14.67 -5.88 12.18
C LEU A 151 -14.20 -7.32 12.44
N LYS A 152 -15.05 -8.32 12.15
CA LYS A 152 -14.65 -9.73 12.23
C LYS A 152 -13.50 -10.02 11.26
N VAL A 153 -13.67 -9.73 9.97
CA VAL A 153 -12.61 -9.95 8.96
C VAL A 153 -11.33 -9.19 9.32
N TRP A 154 -11.45 -7.95 9.79
CA TRP A 154 -10.31 -7.17 10.26
C TRP A 154 -9.61 -7.81 11.46
N GLY A 155 -10.37 -8.28 12.45
CA GLY A 155 -9.84 -8.99 13.63
C GLY A 155 -9.11 -10.28 13.25
N ASP A 156 -9.63 -11.02 12.25
CA ASP A 156 -9.02 -12.24 11.75
C ASP A 156 -7.66 -11.99 11.06
N VAL A 157 -7.48 -10.82 10.43
CA VAL A 157 -6.22 -10.43 9.76
C VAL A 157 -5.20 -9.82 10.71
N THR A 158 -5.64 -9.05 11.71
CA THR A 158 -4.76 -8.29 12.62
C THR A 158 -4.60 -8.88 14.00
N GLY A 159 -5.40 -9.89 14.35
CA GLY A 159 -5.36 -10.58 15.62
C GLY A 159 -4.11 -11.44 15.81
N SER A 160 -4.04 -12.19 16.90
CA SER A 160 -2.92 -13.10 17.17
C SER A 160 -2.85 -14.22 16.15
N SER A 161 -1.65 -14.56 15.70
CA SER A 161 -1.38 -15.70 14.84
C SER A 161 -1.42 -17.02 15.63
N LYS A 162 -1.51 -18.14 14.90
CA LYS A 162 -1.34 -19.47 15.49
C LYS A 162 0.11 -19.69 15.89
N ASN A 163 0.35 -20.63 16.80
CA ASN A 163 1.70 -20.92 17.29
C ASN A 163 2.64 -21.48 16.21
N ASP A 164 2.09 -22.07 15.14
CA ASP A 164 2.80 -22.64 14.01
C ASP A 164 2.89 -21.68 12.81
N ALA A 165 2.40 -20.44 12.94
CA ALA A 165 2.50 -19.45 11.89
C ALA A 165 3.96 -19.10 11.60
N ILE A 166 4.33 -19.10 10.31
CA ILE A 166 5.69 -18.74 9.90
C ILE A 166 5.87 -17.23 10.04
N GLN A 167 6.92 -16.85 10.76
CA GLN A 167 7.27 -15.44 11.01
C GLN A 167 8.12 -14.91 9.88
N VAL A 168 7.65 -13.84 9.21
CA VAL A 168 8.39 -13.15 8.16
C VAL A 168 8.34 -11.65 8.38
N GLU A 169 9.47 -10.99 8.29
CA GLU A 169 9.54 -9.54 8.28
C GLU A 169 9.67 -9.01 6.85
N LEU A 170 8.87 -8.01 6.50
CA LEU A 170 9.01 -7.24 5.28
C LEU A 170 9.53 -5.85 5.60
N PHE A 171 10.73 -5.57 5.13
CA PHE A 171 11.42 -4.31 5.29
C PHE A 171 11.35 -3.51 3.99
N SER A 172 10.88 -2.27 4.07
CA SER A 172 10.72 -1.39 2.92
C SER A 172 11.70 -0.22 2.97
N LYS A 173 12.19 0.16 1.81
CA LYS A 173 12.96 1.39 1.57
C LYS A 173 12.66 1.93 0.18
N GLN A 174 13.04 3.15 -0.09
CA GLN A 174 12.95 3.74 -1.43
C GLN A 174 14.03 3.10 -2.35
N PHE A 175 13.73 2.22 -3.31
CA PHE A 175 12.41 1.78 -3.80
C PHE A 175 12.41 0.25 -3.90
N ASP A 176 12.58 -0.44 -2.79
CA ASP A 176 12.79 -1.87 -2.74
C ASP A 176 12.12 -2.53 -1.53
N TRP A 177 11.92 -3.85 -1.61
CA TRP A 177 11.43 -4.71 -0.56
C TRP A 177 12.48 -5.76 -0.20
N THR A 178 12.65 -6.00 1.09
CA THR A 178 13.49 -7.08 1.60
C THR A 178 12.65 -7.95 2.54
N ALA A 179 12.64 -9.26 2.31
CA ALA A 179 12.00 -10.23 3.18
C ALA A 179 13.05 -10.88 4.10
N ARG A 180 12.75 -11.02 5.38
CA ARG A 180 13.53 -11.77 6.36
C ARG A 180 12.65 -12.84 6.99
N TYR A 181 13.09 -14.07 6.94
CA TYR A 181 12.43 -15.23 7.49
C TYR A 181 13.09 -15.65 8.81
N ALA A 182 12.29 -16.08 9.76
CA ALA A 182 12.72 -16.42 11.11
C ALA A 182 13.48 -17.76 11.22
N GLY A 183 13.84 -18.37 10.09
CA GLY A 183 14.60 -19.62 10.09
C GLY A 183 13.91 -20.77 10.82
N LYS A 184 14.69 -21.70 11.38
CA LYS A 184 14.20 -22.92 12.02
C LYS A 184 13.56 -22.69 13.39
N ASN A 185 14.00 -21.66 14.11
CA ASN A 185 13.49 -21.35 15.44
C ASN A 185 12.13 -20.65 15.41
N ASN A 186 11.70 -20.22 14.20
CA ASN A 186 10.48 -19.44 13.94
C ASN A 186 10.33 -18.18 14.81
N LYS A 187 11.44 -17.55 15.17
CA LYS A 187 11.49 -16.31 15.95
C LYS A 187 12.45 -15.33 15.29
N LEU A 188 11.92 -14.21 14.85
CA LEU A 188 12.73 -13.14 14.27
C LEU A 188 13.72 -12.56 15.29
N GLY A 189 14.98 -12.42 14.90
CA GLY A 189 16.01 -11.75 15.69
C GLY A 189 15.62 -10.30 15.99
N LYS A 190 16.06 -9.80 17.14
CA LYS A 190 15.82 -8.41 17.55
C LYS A 190 16.55 -7.44 16.60
N PHE A 191 16.08 -6.21 16.55
CA PHE A 191 16.70 -5.14 15.77
C PHE A 191 16.76 -3.84 16.59
N ASP A 192 17.71 -2.97 16.23
CA ASP A 192 17.75 -1.59 16.72
C ASP A 192 18.23 -0.67 15.57
N TYR A 193 17.48 0.38 15.25
CA TYR A 193 17.79 1.28 14.13
C TYR A 193 19.19 1.91 14.20
N LYS A 194 19.78 2.02 15.39
CA LYS A 194 21.16 2.52 15.60
C LYS A 194 22.23 1.63 14.96
N LEU A 195 21.88 0.38 14.67
CA LEU A 195 22.77 -0.60 14.02
C LEU A 195 22.68 -0.58 12.50
N THR A 196 21.91 0.35 11.92
CA THR A 196 21.76 0.45 10.47
C THR A 196 23.08 0.86 9.84
N THR A 197 23.70 -0.07 9.11
CA THR A 197 24.88 0.15 8.27
C THR A 197 24.60 -0.38 6.87
N GLN A 198 25.54 -0.21 5.93
CA GLN A 198 25.39 -0.80 4.60
C GLN A 198 25.40 -2.33 4.63
N GLU A 199 26.12 -2.93 5.56
CA GLU A 199 26.24 -4.38 5.72
C GLU A 199 25.09 -4.96 6.56
N ASN A 200 24.57 -4.18 7.51
CA ASN A 200 23.43 -4.54 8.36
C ASN A 200 22.24 -3.61 8.09
N GLU A 201 21.69 -3.69 6.89
CA GLU A 201 20.60 -2.80 6.46
C GLU A 201 19.33 -2.97 7.30
N LEU A 202 19.05 -4.19 7.74
CA LEU A 202 17.90 -4.52 8.60
C LEU A 202 18.11 -4.16 10.07
N ALA A 203 19.30 -3.66 10.42
CA ALA A 203 19.66 -3.26 11.77
C ALA A 203 19.52 -4.40 12.81
N LEU A 204 19.86 -5.64 12.43
CA LEU A 204 19.79 -6.79 13.32
C LEU A 204 20.75 -6.61 14.49
N LEU A 205 20.26 -6.98 15.68
CA LEU A 205 20.97 -6.82 16.94
C LEU A 205 21.60 -8.15 17.39
N THR A 206 22.90 -8.26 17.22
CA THR A 206 23.76 -9.33 17.76
C THR A 206 25.04 -8.71 18.32
N GLU A 207 25.85 -9.45 19.08
CA GLU A 207 27.14 -8.96 19.54
C GLU A 207 28.03 -8.55 18.35
N ALA A 208 28.07 -9.38 17.30
CA ALA A 208 28.88 -9.12 16.12
C ALA A 208 28.43 -7.86 15.35
N THR A 209 27.12 -7.61 15.24
CA THR A 209 26.61 -6.40 14.58
C THR A 209 26.83 -5.14 15.42
N LEU A 210 26.78 -5.25 16.75
CA LEU A 210 27.15 -4.17 17.65
C LEU A 210 28.62 -3.80 17.48
N ASP A 211 29.51 -4.78 17.44
CA ASP A 211 30.96 -4.56 17.25
C ASP A 211 31.28 -3.98 15.87
N SER A 212 30.58 -4.46 14.85
CA SER A 212 30.69 -3.91 13.50
C SER A 212 30.21 -2.46 13.44
N ALA A 213 29.08 -2.14 14.07
CA ALA A 213 28.56 -0.77 14.11
C ALA A 213 29.47 0.20 14.88
N ILE A 214 30.04 -0.24 16.04
CA ILE A 214 31.01 0.54 16.79
C ILE A 214 32.22 0.83 15.91
N ARG A 215 32.81 -0.20 15.29
CA ARG A 215 33.96 -0.06 14.40
C ARG A 215 33.65 0.87 13.20
N TYR A 216 32.47 0.73 12.62
CA TYR A 216 32.02 1.60 11.53
C TYR A 216 31.91 3.07 11.96
N MET A 217 31.45 3.37 13.19
CA MET A 217 31.45 4.73 13.71
C MET A 217 32.83 5.27 13.98
N GLU A 218 33.72 4.46 14.53
CA GLU A 218 35.10 4.89 14.85
C GLU A 218 35.96 5.10 13.60
N PHE A 219 35.96 4.15 12.66
CA PHE A 219 36.89 4.12 11.54
C PHE A 219 36.28 4.44 10.17
N GLY A 220 34.93 4.31 10.04
CA GLY A 220 34.25 4.45 8.75
C GLY A 220 34.42 3.20 7.88
N LYS A 221 34.37 3.39 6.57
CA LYS A 221 34.64 2.35 5.57
C LYS A 221 36.10 2.39 5.11
N ALA A 222 36.64 1.20 4.77
CA ALA A 222 38.01 1.06 4.26
C ALA A 222 38.25 1.84 2.95
N ASP A 223 37.21 1.98 2.11
CA ASP A 223 37.26 2.74 0.85
C ASP A 223 37.13 4.27 1.04
N SER A 224 37.10 4.75 2.27
CA SER A 224 36.94 6.18 2.63
C SER A 224 35.67 6.85 2.10
N THR A 225 34.72 6.10 1.58
CA THR A 225 33.41 6.64 1.14
C THR A 225 32.54 7.12 2.31
N VAL A 226 32.80 6.55 3.51
CA VAL A 226 32.17 6.95 4.77
C VAL A 226 33.28 7.21 5.79
N LEU A 227 33.39 8.46 6.23
CA LEU A 227 34.42 8.89 7.20
C LEU A 227 34.01 8.44 8.61
N GLY A 228 34.87 7.75 9.31
CA GLY A 228 34.72 7.48 10.75
C GLY A 228 35.14 8.68 11.61
N ILE A 229 34.81 8.61 12.90
CA ILE A 229 35.15 9.67 13.88
C ILE A 229 36.62 10.03 13.83
N LYS A 230 37.52 9.04 13.88
CA LYS A 230 38.97 9.28 13.88
C LYS A 230 39.45 10.03 12.65
N LEU A 231 38.91 9.72 11.47
CA LEU A 231 39.29 10.40 10.24
C LEU A 231 38.63 11.80 10.13
N LEU A 232 37.42 11.98 10.62
CA LEU A 232 36.76 13.30 10.70
C LEU A 232 37.55 14.24 11.62
N GLU A 233 37.93 13.79 12.81
CA GLU A 233 38.78 14.55 13.75
C GLU A 233 40.11 14.92 13.13
N SER A 234 40.80 13.95 12.50
CA SER A 234 42.07 14.18 11.83
C SER A 234 41.97 15.26 10.74
N LYS A 235 40.92 15.19 9.90
CA LYS A 235 40.69 16.17 8.84
C LYS A 235 40.37 17.57 9.40
N LEU A 236 39.47 17.66 10.38
CA LEU A 236 39.01 18.94 10.96
C LEU A 236 40.14 19.63 11.74
N ASN A 237 41.04 18.87 12.38
CA ASN A 237 42.20 19.39 13.15
C ASN A 237 43.41 19.70 12.27
N ASN A 238 43.41 19.29 11.00
CA ASN A 238 44.52 19.57 10.10
C ASN A 238 44.52 21.04 9.65
N LYS A 239 45.45 21.83 10.23
CA LYS A 239 45.61 23.27 9.93
C LYS A 239 46.00 23.56 8.47
N LYS A 240 46.48 22.57 7.72
CA LYS A 240 46.85 22.73 6.30
C LYS A 240 45.67 22.56 5.34
N THR A 241 44.55 22.02 5.82
CA THR A 241 43.38 21.78 4.98
C THR A 241 42.47 23.02 5.01
N ILE A 242 42.28 23.62 3.85
CA ILE A 242 41.34 24.73 3.67
C ILE A 242 40.00 24.12 3.28
N PHE A 243 38.97 24.33 4.09
CA PHE A 243 37.60 23.89 3.83
C PHE A 243 36.75 25.04 3.33
N ILE A 244 35.80 24.73 2.45
CA ILE A 244 34.62 25.60 2.22
C ILE A 244 33.82 25.59 3.53
N PRO A 245 33.37 26.75 4.05
CA PRO A 245 32.67 26.84 5.34
C PRO A 245 31.53 25.84 5.50
N GLU A 246 30.71 25.67 4.45
CA GLU A 246 29.56 24.73 4.43
C GLU A 246 30.00 23.25 4.57
N ASP A 247 31.13 22.87 3.98
CA ASP A 247 31.63 21.49 4.05
C ASP A 247 32.24 21.19 5.41
N ARG A 248 32.89 22.19 6.01
CA ARG A 248 33.38 22.11 7.38
C ARG A 248 32.24 21.91 8.38
N GLU A 249 31.19 22.73 8.27
CA GLU A 249 29.99 22.63 9.11
C GLU A 249 29.34 21.23 8.98
N LYS A 250 29.18 20.70 7.76
CA LYS A 250 28.68 19.34 7.53
C LYS A 250 29.51 18.29 8.24
N MET A 251 30.83 18.40 8.19
CA MET A 251 31.72 17.45 8.86
C MET A 251 31.63 17.56 10.38
N GLU A 252 31.53 18.76 10.94
CA GLU A 252 31.37 18.98 12.39
C GLU A 252 30.02 18.42 12.90
N VAL A 253 28.93 18.63 12.16
CA VAL A 253 27.62 18.05 12.45
C VAL A 253 27.66 16.50 12.37
N ASP A 254 28.32 15.93 11.35
CA ASP A 254 28.45 14.47 11.22
C ASP A 254 29.31 13.88 12.35
N LEU A 255 30.39 14.55 12.75
CA LEU A 255 31.23 14.17 13.88
C LEU A 255 30.46 14.14 15.19
N ASP A 256 29.70 15.20 15.51
CA ASP A 256 28.89 15.27 16.72
C ASP A 256 27.81 14.18 16.75
N ARG A 257 27.13 14.00 15.63
CA ARG A 257 26.13 12.93 15.47
C ARG A 257 26.72 11.54 15.69
N LYS A 258 27.87 11.24 15.07
CA LYS A 258 28.54 9.93 15.20
C LYS A 258 29.08 9.72 16.62
N THR A 259 29.63 10.73 17.26
CA THR A 259 30.08 10.67 18.64
C THR A 259 28.98 10.35 19.63
N ARG A 260 27.81 11.00 19.46
CA ARG A 260 26.61 10.69 20.27
C ARG A 260 26.12 9.27 20.03
N LEU A 261 26.08 8.82 18.78
CA LEU A 261 25.66 7.47 18.45
C LEU A 261 26.64 6.41 18.98
N LEU A 262 27.94 6.64 18.85
CA LEU A 262 28.98 5.74 19.37
C LEU A 262 28.85 5.53 20.88
N ARG A 263 28.59 6.60 21.65
CA ARG A 263 28.31 6.50 23.08
C ARG A 263 27.10 5.61 23.38
N LEU A 264 26.01 5.75 22.61
CA LEU A 264 24.83 4.91 22.76
C LEU A 264 25.11 3.44 22.42
N LEU A 265 25.91 3.17 21.40
CA LEU A 265 26.29 1.82 21.01
C LEU A 265 27.13 1.13 22.09
N TYR A 266 28.08 1.84 22.72
CA TYR A 266 28.81 1.30 23.88
C TYR A 266 27.90 1.02 25.08
N GLN A 267 26.94 1.89 25.37
CA GLN A 267 25.94 1.62 26.41
C GLN A 267 25.05 0.41 26.08
N MET A 268 24.68 0.23 24.82
CA MET A 268 23.97 -0.96 24.36
C MET A 268 24.83 -2.21 24.54
N LYS A 269 26.10 -2.18 24.13
CA LYS A 269 27.03 -3.30 24.28
C LYS A 269 27.21 -3.72 25.73
N ALA A 270 27.32 -2.78 26.66
CA ALA A 270 27.45 -3.07 28.07
C ALA A 270 26.24 -3.76 28.70
N ARG A 271 25.05 -3.60 28.11
CA ARG A 271 23.78 -4.19 28.59
C ARG A 271 23.33 -5.38 27.75
N TYR A 272 24.03 -5.68 26.67
CA TYR A 272 23.63 -6.73 25.73
C TYR A 272 23.95 -8.12 26.28
N ASP A 273 22.95 -9.01 26.24
CA ASP A 273 23.15 -10.43 26.56
C ASP A 273 23.32 -11.22 25.26
N LYS A 274 24.53 -11.72 25.05
CA LYS A 274 24.94 -12.54 23.90
C LYS A 274 24.09 -13.80 23.72
N LYS A 275 23.43 -14.27 24.77
CA LYS A 275 22.50 -15.40 24.67
C LYS A 275 21.33 -15.14 23.73
N ASN A 276 21.04 -13.86 23.39
CA ASN A 276 20.01 -13.51 22.43
C ASN A 276 20.43 -13.64 20.97
N ASP A 277 21.70 -13.83 20.67
CA ASP A 277 22.23 -13.90 19.30
C ASP A 277 21.62 -15.05 18.50
N PHE A 278 21.30 -16.18 19.16
CA PHE A 278 20.72 -17.34 18.51
C PHE A 278 19.37 -17.04 17.81
N LEU A 279 18.66 -16.01 18.27
CA LEU A 279 17.38 -15.61 17.66
C LEU A 279 17.56 -15.03 16.24
N ALA A 280 18.70 -14.43 15.94
CA ALA A 280 18.99 -13.84 14.64
C ALA A 280 19.85 -14.74 13.74
N TYR A 281 20.54 -15.72 14.32
CA TYR A 281 21.57 -16.48 13.61
C TYR A 281 21.01 -17.39 12.52
N ASP A 282 19.82 -17.93 12.69
CA ASP A 282 19.15 -18.76 11.70
C ASP A 282 18.20 -17.99 10.78
N ASP A 283 18.01 -16.70 11.02
CA ASP A 283 17.31 -15.82 10.08
C ASP A 283 17.99 -15.85 8.71
N PHE A 284 17.20 -15.77 7.64
CA PHE A 284 17.76 -15.59 6.31
C PHE A 284 17.03 -14.47 5.55
N ILE A 285 17.76 -13.80 4.67
CA ILE A 285 17.31 -12.60 3.99
C ILE A 285 17.14 -12.91 2.50
N GLN A 286 15.99 -12.50 1.96
CA GLN A 286 15.65 -12.65 0.56
C GLN A 286 15.24 -11.28 -0.02
N LYS A 287 15.86 -10.90 -1.13
CA LYS A 287 15.51 -9.66 -1.83
C LYS A 287 14.58 -10.02 -3.00
N ASP A 288 14.68 -10.04 -4.07
CA ASP A 288 13.93 -10.15 -5.32
C ASP A 288 12.57 -10.89 -5.28
N THR A 289 12.42 -11.91 -4.42
CA THR A 289 11.22 -12.76 -4.34
C THR A 289 10.82 -13.05 -2.90
N LEU A 290 9.50 -13.08 -2.65
CA LEU A 290 8.90 -13.55 -1.41
C LEU A 290 8.30 -14.94 -1.66
N HIS A 291 8.79 -15.97 -0.99
CA HIS A 291 8.28 -17.33 -1.09
C HIS A 291 7.33 -17.66 0.06
N LEU A 292 6.20 -18.23 -0.26
CA LEU A 292 5.17 -18.63 0.71
C LEU A 292 4.78 -20.08 0.47
N LEU A 293 4.56 -20.81 1.55
CA LEU A 293 4.03 -22.18 1.52
C LEU A 293 2.50 -22.12 1.45
N VAL A 294 1.90 -22.84 0.52
CA VAL A 294 0.44 -22.94 0.39
C VAL A 294 -0.18 -23.60 1.64
N ASN A 295 -1.34 -23.09 2.06
CA ASN A 295 -2.11 -23.53 3.25
C ASN A 295 -1.38 -23.38 4.60
N GLN A 296 -0.30 -22.59 4.66
CA GLN A 296 0.40 -22.25 5.88
C GLN A 296 0.05 -20.82 6.31
N GLU A 297 -0.22 -20.60 7.60
CA GLU A 297 -0.40 -19.26 8.15
C GLU A 297 0.94 -18.53 8.23
N TYR A 298 0.95 -17.28 7.79
CA TYR A 298 2.07 -16.36 7.93
C TYR A 298 1.68 -15.21 8.82
N GLU A 299 2.55 -14.87 9.75
CA GLU A 299 2.54 -13.58 10.42
C GLU A 299 3.61 -12.69 9.78
N LEU A 300 3.15 -11.65 9.10
CA LEU A 300 4.02 -10.67 8.49
C LEU A 300 4.19 -9.47 9.41
N THR A 301 5.45 -9.16 9.72
CA THR A 301 5.87 -7.96 10.44
C THR A 301 6.43 -6.95 9.44
N PHE A 302 6.03 -5.69 9.52
CA PHE A 302 6.40 -4.67 8.56
C PHE A 302 7.19 -3.55 9.21
N ARG A 303 8.30 -3.16 8.58
CA ARG A 303 9.11 -2.00 8.96
C ARG A 303 9.51 -1.18 7.73
N ALA A 304 9.73 0.11 7.91
CA ALA A 304 10.25 0.99 6.89
C ALA A 304 11.53 1.68 7.34
N LYS A 305 12.45 1.92 6.40
CA LYS A 305 13.72 2.60 6.64
C LYS A 305 13.57 4.13 6.60
N ASP A 306 12.80 4.65 5.69
CA ASP A 306 12.82 6.04 5.24
C ASP A 306 11.46 6.73 5.30
N VAL A 307 10.52 6.38 4.43
CA VAL A 307 9.19 6.98 4.34
C VAL A 307 8.11 5.92 4.56
N ILE A 308 6.86 6.33 4.61
CA ILE A 308 5.75 5.38 4.68
C ILE A 308 5.58 4.72 3.32
N HIS A 309 5.57 3.38 3.31
CA HIS A 309 5.17 2.55 2.18
C HIS A 309 3.91 1.76 2.56
N SER A 310 3.34 1.03 1.62
CA SER A 310 2.23 0.12 1.90
C SER A 310 2.45 -1.20 1.16
N ALA A 311 2.61 -2.27 1.91
CA ALA A 311 2.70 -3.61 1.35
C ALA A 311 1.31 -4.05 0.89
N TYR A 312 1.12 -4.16 -0.43
CA TYR A 312 -0.15 -4.54 -1.04
C TYR A 312 0.00 -5.80 -1.88
N PHE A 313 -0.78 -6.80 -1.54
CA PHE A 313 -0.87 -8.10 -2.21
C PHE A 313 -2.24 -8.24 -2.89
N PRO A 314 -2.40 -7.81 -4.16
CA PRO A 314 -3.72 -7.75 -4.81
C PRO A 314 -4.50 -9.04 -4.76
N HIS A 315 -3.88 -10.16 -5.13
CA HIS A 315 -4.52 -11.47 -5.21
C HIS A 315 -4.78 -12.13 -3.84
N LEU A 316 -4.04 -11.71 -2.81
CA LEU A 316 -4.27 -12.17 -1.43
C LEU A 316 -5.26 -11.25 -0.67
N ARG A 317 -5.70 -10.14 -1.26
CA ARG A 317 -6.54 -9.10 -0.63
C ARG A 317 -5.94 -8.56 0.68
N ALA A 318 -4.61 -8.54 0.75
CA ALA A 318 -3.87 -8.14 1.92
C ALA A 318 -3.17 -6.79 1.69
N GLN A 319 -3.29 -5.89 2.66
CA GLN A 319 -2.61 -4.60 2.64
C GLN A 319 -2.26 -4.16 4.06
N MET A 320 -1.00 -3.71 4.25
CA MET A 320 -0.56 -3.12 5.51
C MET A 320 0.48 -2.03 5.25
N ASN A 321 0.36 -0.90 5.95
CA ASN A 321 1.34 0.17 5.87
C ASN A 321 2.63 -0.22 6.61
N THR A 322 3.77 0.13 6.02
CA THR A 322 5.08 0.07 6.66
C THR A 322 5.49 1.49 7.05
N VAL A 323 5.71 1.72 8.34
CA VAL A 323 5.90 3.07 8.89
C VAL A 323 7.27 3.17 9.54
N PRO A 324 8.07 4.21 9.26
CA PRO A 324 9.34 4.42 9.95
C PRO A 324 9.13 4.59 11.45
N GLY A 325 9.91 3.83 12.24
CA GLY A 325 9.82 3.88 13.70
C GLY A 325 8.65 3.12 14.33
N LEU A 326 7.74 2.56 13.53
CA LEU A 326 6.61 1.77 14.00
C LEU A 326 6.58 0.41 13.30
N THR A 327 6.50 -0.67 14.07
CA THR A 327 6.30 -2.02 13.55
C THR A 327 4.81 -2.30 13.44
N THR A 328 4.33 -2.60 12.22
CA THR A 328 2.96 -3.08 11.98
C THR A 328 2.97 -4.56 11.67
N ARG A 329 1.83 -5.23 11.78
CA ARG A 329 1.72 -6.66 11.53
C ARG A 329 0.38 -7.03 10.90
N MET A 330 0.36 -8.11 10.16
CA MET A 330 -0.83 -8.79 9.67
C MET A 330 -0.56 -10.27 9.46
N LYS A 331 -1.60 -11.07 9.39
CA LYS A 331 -1.49 -12.50 9.08
C LYS A 331 -2.40 -12.89 7.92
N PHE A 332 -2.03 -13.93 7.20
CA PHE A 332 -2.86 -14.55 6.18
C PHE A 332 -2.42 -15.98 5.88
N ILE A 333 -3.31 -16.73 5.23
CA ILE A 333 -3.07 -18.09 4.75
C ILE A 333 -3.24 -18.08 3.23
N PRO A 334 -2.17 -18.24 2.42
CA PRO A 334 -2.30 -18.40 0.98
C PRO A 334 -2.92 -19.77 0.64
N THR A 335 -3.86 -19.83 -0.32
CA THR A 335 -4.65 -21.02 -0.63
C THR A 335 -4.41 -21.59 -2.02
N VAL A 336 -3.78 -20.81 -2.92
CA VAL A 336 -3.59 -21.20 -4.31
C VAL A 336 -2.12 -21.03 -4.69
N THR A 337 -1.48 -22.10 -5.18
CA THR A 337 -0.08 -22.03 -5.63
C THR A 337 0.06 -21.17 -6.88
N THR A 338 1.26 -20.64 -7.10
CA THR A 338 1.57 -19.88 -8.32
C THR A 338 1.34 -20.72 -9.58
N SER A 339 1.64 -22.02 -9.52
CA SER A 339 1.42 -22.95 -10.65
C SER A 339 -0.07 -23.10 -10.96
N GLU A 340 -0.89 -23.34 -9.96
CA GLU A 340 -2.35 -23.46 -10.11
C GLU A 340 -2.99 -22.17 -10.61
N MET A 341 -2.53 -21.00 -10.13
CA MET A 341 -3.07 -19.73 -10.59
C MET A 341 -2.71 -19.47 -12.06
N ARG A 342 -1.51 -19.87 -12.51
CA ARG A 342 -1.13 -19.82 -13.94
C ARG A 342 -2.07 -20.64 -14.82
N GLU A 343 -2.45 -21.84 -14.36
CA GLU A 343 -3.39 -22.70 -15.06
C GLU A 343 -4.80 -22.09 -15.10
N ARG A 344 -5.32 -21.61 -13.94
CA ARG A 344 -6.63 -20.96 -13.85
C ARG A 344 -6.74 -19.73 -14.76
N MET A 345 -5.70 -18.92 -14.79
CA MET A 345 -5.65 -17.71 -15.62
C MET A 345 -5.25 -17.97 -17.07
N LYS A 346 -4.88 -19.20 -17.43
CA LYS A 346 -4.31 -19.56 -18.75
C LYS A 346 -3.14 -18.64 -19.14
N ASN A 347 -2.33 -18.27 -18.17
CA ASN A 347 -1.20 -17.35 -18.33
C ASN A 347 0.05 -17.91 -17.63
N SER A 348 0.95 -18.52 -18.42
CA SER A 348 2.20 -19.10 -17.92
C SER A 348 3.18 -18.06 -17.33
N SER A 349 3.05 -16.81 -17.71
CA SER A 349 3.89 -15.68 -17.23
C SER A 349 3.36 -15.05 -15.96
N PHE A 350 2.21 -15.48 -15.45
CA PHE A 350 1.65 -14.90 -14.24
C PHE A 350 2.54 -15.15 -13.02
N ASN A 351 2.68 -14.11 -12.19
CA ASN A 351 3.25 -14.19 -10.85
C ASN A 351 2.39 -13.37 -9.89
N TYR A 352 2.26 -13.83 -8.67
CA TYR A 352 1.78 -12.96 -7.59
C TYR A 352 2.77 -11.84 -7.37
N VAL A 353 2.31 -10.73 -6.86
CA VAL A 353 3.14 -9.54 -6.66
C VAL A 353 2.80 -8.85 -5.35
N LEU A 354 3.85 -8.42 -4.66
CA LEU A 354 3.80 -7.41 -3.61
C LEU A 354 4.15 -6.07 -4.26
N MET A 355 3.28 -5.08 -4.11
CA MET A 355 3.48 -3.73 -4.66
C MET A 355 3.38 -2.69 -3.55
N CYS A 356 4.06 -1.55 -3.75
CA CYS A 356 3.83 -0.39 -2.92
C CYS A 356 2.52 0.31 -3.34
N ASN A 357 1.59 0.51 -2.38
CA ASN A 357 0.29 1.17 -2.62
C ASN A 357 0.21 2.55 -1.93
N LYS A 358 1.34 3.10 -1.49
CA LYS A 358 1.44 4.45 -0.91
C LYS A 358 2.53 5.22 -1.64
N ILE A 359 2.21 6.41 -2.17
CA ILE A 359 3.20 7.23 -2.89
C ILE A 359 4.39 7.48 -1.95
N CYS A 360 5.56 6.95 -2.32
CA CYS A 360 6.77 6.97 -1.53
C CYS A 360 7.95 7.70 -2.22
N GLY A 361 7.74 8.28 -3.39
CA GLY A 361 8.76 9.04 -4.14
C GLY A 361 8.74 8.78 -5.64
N GLY A 362 9.75 9.26 -6.36
CA GLY A 362 9.79 9.30 -7.83
C GLY A 362 9.76 7.93 -8.52
N ALA A 363 10.31 6.87 -7.90
CA ALA A 363 10.27 5.51 -8.46
C ALA A 363 9.24 4.60 -7.77
N HIS A 364 8.25 5.17 -7.08
CA HIS A 364 7.16 4.44 -6.45
C HIS A 364 6.52 3.38 -7.35
N TYR A 365 6.27 3.69 -8.62
CA TYR A 365 5.65 2.78 -9.59
C TYR A 365 6.48 1.53 -9.92
N LYS A 366 7.78 1.53 -9.63
CA LYS A 366 8.69 0.39 -9.81
C LYS A 366 8.82 -0.49 -8.56
N MET A 367 8.39 0.01 -7.40
CA MET A 367 8.57 -0.66 -6.12
C MET A 367 7.64 -1.87 -6.00
N LYS A 368 8.13 -3.02 -6.43
CA LYS A 368 7.43 -4.31 -6.41
C LYS A 368 8.40 -5.46 -6.14
N MET A 369 7.87 -6.55 -5.57
CA MET A 369 8.55 -7.82 -5.36
C MET A 369 7.69 -8.95 -5.89
N ILE A 370 8.27 -9.93 -6.55
CA ILE A 370 7.55 -11.13 -6.98
C ILE A 370 7.22 -11.97 -5.76
N VAL A 371 5.98 -12.50 -5.70
CA VAL A 371 5.56 -13.43 -4.67
C VAL A 371 5.34 -14.79 -5.31
N VAL A 372 5.95 -15.82 -4.74
CA VAL A 372 5.83 -17.22 -5.20
C VAL A 372 5.14 -18.01 -4.10
N ILE A 373 4.01 -18.62 -4.40
CA ILE A 373 3.32 -19.52 -3.49
C ILE A 373 3.64 -20.92 -3.96
N ASP A 374 4.38 -21.66 -3.13
CA ASP A 374 4.93 -22.98 -3.46
C ASP A 374 4.17 -24.11 -2.81
N SER A 375 4.22 -25.28 -3.44
CA SER A 375 3.87 -26.55 -2.79
C SER A 375 4.90 -26.93 -1.72
N PRO A 376 4.56 -27.78 -0.74
CA PRO A 376 5.47 -28.15 0.36
C PRO A 376 6.85 -28.66 -0.10
N ALA A 377 6.90 -29.43 -1.16
CA ALA A 377 8.15 -29.97 -1.69
C ALA A 377 9.06 -28.86 -2.26
N LYS A 378 8.47 -27.94 -3.05
CA LYS A 378 9.21 -26.82 -3.66
C LYS A 378 9.68 -25.84 -2.60
N TYR A 379 8.82 -25.50 -1.64
CA TYR A 379 9.18 -24.58 -0.54
C TYR A 379 10.35 -25.14 0.29
N LYS A 380 10.30 -26.43 0.69
CA LYS A 380 11.39 -27.08 1.42
C LYS A 380 12.72 -27.09 0.65
N ALA A 381 12.67 -27.33 -0.66
CA ALA A 381 13.87 -27.30 -1.51
C ALA A 381 14.45 -25.87 -1.58
N TRP A 382 13.60 -24.87 -1.76
CA TRP A 382 13.98 -23.47 -1.76
C TRP A 382 14.58 -23.04 -0.41
N GLU A 383 13.92 -23.34 0.70
CA GLU A 383 14.40 -23.00 2.05
C GLU A 383 15.78 -23.58 2.35
N LYS A 384 16.02 -24.85 1.99
CA LYS A 384 17.32 -25.51 2.15
C LYS A 384 18.46 -24.86 1.35
N SER A 385 18.14 -24.13 0.29
CA SER A 385 19.13 -23.42 -0.53
C SER A 385 19.57 -22.08 0.08
N LYS A 386 18.97 -21.66 1.21
CA LYS A 386 19.23 -20.34 1.80
C LYS A 386 20.37 -20.38 2.78
N THR A 387 21.18 -19.32 2.73
CA THR A 387 22.28 -19.08 3.67
C THR A 387 21.75 -18.31 4.85
N THR A 388 22.08 -18.72 6.07
CA THR A 388 21.62 -18.05 7.29
C THR A 388 22.35 -16.71 7.49
N PHE A 389 21.78 -15.84 8.30
CA PHE A 389 22.42 -14.58 8.68
C PHE A 389 23.77 -14.82 9.37
N LYS A 390 23.86 -15.86 10.20
CA LYS A 390 25.13 -16.28 10.82
C LYS A 390 26.19 -16.56 9.77
N ASP A 391 25.88 -17.35 8.77
CA ASP A 391 26.84 -17.76 7.74
C ASP A 391 27.25 -16.58 6.84
N GLN A 392 26.30 -15.68 6.54
CA GLN A 392 26.58 -14.49 5.74
C GLN A 392 27.38 -13.44 6.50
N PHE A 393 27.02 -13.13 7.73
CA PHE A 393 27.60 -12.02 8.49
C PHE A 393 28.90 -12.40 9.21
N LEU A 394 28.99 -13.63 9.74
CA LEU A 394 30.19 -14.09 10.45
C LEU A 394 31.27 -14.68 9.53
N ALA A 395 30.91 -15.14 8.32
CA ALA A 395 31.85 -15.62 7.33
C ALA A 395 32.55 -14.47 6.57
N ALA A 396 32.00 -13.27 6.57
CA ALA A 396 32.64 -12.11 5.98
C ALA A 396 33.87 -11.71 6.84
N PRO A 397 35.10 -11.61 6.27
CA PRO A 397 36.26 -11.11 7.01
C PRO A 397 35.90 -9.71 7.54
N ALA A 398 36.22 -9.48 8.83
CA ALA A 398 36.09 -8.16 9.42
C ALA A 398 36.84 -7.16 8.53
N PRO A 399 36.23 -6.02 8.10
CA PRO A 399 36.93 -5.04 7.29
C PRO A 399 38.22 -4.66 8.03
N ALA A 400 39.36 -4.86 7.36
CA ALA A 400 40.66 -4.50 7.92
C ALA A 400 40.65 -3.02 8.33
N PRO A 401 41.18 -2.64 9.50
CA PRO A 401 41.34 -1.24 9.83
C PRO A 401 42.12 -0.57 8.71
N ALA A 402 41.59 0.52 8.15
CA ALA A 402 42.29 1.30 7.15
C ALA A 402 43.70 1.62 7.70
N ALA A 403 44.72 1.05 7.07
CA ALA A 403 46.07 1.37 7.41
C ALA A 403 46.20 2.89 7.31
N ALA A 404 46.66 3.54 8.37
CA ALA A 404 47.03 4.94 8.32
C ALA A 404 48.16 5.03 7.29
N THR A 405 47.82 5.37 6.07
CA THR A 405 48.83 5.69 5.06
C THR A 405 49.53 6.95 5.53
N ASP A 406 50.72 6.73 6.00
CA ASP A 406 51.70 7.78 6.32
C ASP A 406 51.90 8.62 5.05
N SER A 407 51.27 9.78 5.01
CA SER A 407 51.29 10.70 3.86
C SER A 407 52.57 11.55 3.86
N THR A 408 53.75 10.93 4.19
CA THR A 408 55.04 11.59 4.22
C THR A 408 55.90 11.35 2.96
N GLN A 409 55.31 10.92 1.84
CA GLN A 409 56.06 10.85 0.58
C GLN A 409 55.24 11.37 -0.60
N LEU A 410 55.12 12.68 -0.74
CA LEU A 410 54.88 13.35 -2.03
C LEU A 410 55.26 14.84 -1.93
N ALA A 411 56.57 15.10 -1.75
CA ALA A 411 57.13 16.40 -2.03
C ALA A 411 58.59 16.22 -2.45
N THR A 412 58.81 15.73 -3.71
CA THR A 412 60.00 16.02 -4.52
C THR A 412 59.76 15.43 -5.91
N LYS A 413 59.25 16.22 -6.82
CA LYS A 413 59.77 16.50 -8.15
C LYS A 413 58.85 17.49 -8.86
#